data_8318e38c5cfd1fd74254bb239fb13bef
#
_entry.id   8318e38c5cfd1fd74254bb239fb13bef
#
_cell.length_a   1.000
_cell.length_b   1.000
_cell.length_c   1.000
_cell.angle_alpha   90.00
_cell.angle_beta   90.00
_cell.angle_gamma   90.00
#
_symmetry.space_group_name_H-M   'P 1'
#
loop_
_entity.id
_entity.type
_entity.pdbx_description
1 polymer ?
#
loop_
_entity_poly.entity_id
_entity_poly.type
_entity_poly.pdbx_seq_one_letter_code
_entity_poly.pdbx_strand_id
1 'polypeptide(L)'
;MNAWMDTWDIIDQLSFPLKFEWTVKDLITALEKEGPKFLCNTLWNYGKKQIQAIPQDESKATICQKIEKSDWEIDVYQDKLEDIYAKYRAYAIWPKIRFKLNDKVVIIEELQLDENKYNENNGKSLIEWKNLNPAIKNIAIKPEWKKTMDWKSFCNGYLR
;
A
#
# COMPACT_ATOMS: atom_id res chain seq x y z
N MET A 1 3.81 -20.66 27.08
CA MET A 1 3.19 -19.68 26.14
C MET A 1 3.51 -18.30 26.67
N ASN A 2 4.18 -17.46 25.88
CA ASN A 2 4.40 -16.09 26.25
C ASN A 2 3.06 -15.33 26.32
N ALA A 3 2.93 -14.44 27.32
CA ALA A 3 1.68 -13.71 27.56
C ALA A 3 1.38 -12.62 26.51
N TRP A 4 2.34 -12.33 25.61
CA TRP A 4 2.27 -11.25 24.63
C TRP A 4 2.09 -11.82 23.23
N MET A 5 1.28 -11.13 22.42
CA MET A 5 1.01 -11.49 21.03
C MET A 5 2.29 -11.28 20.20
N ASP A 6 2.55 -12.19 19.23
CA ASP A 6 3.65 -12.11 18.26
C ASP A 6 5.08 -12.08 18.83
N THR A 7 5.32 -12.58 20.05
CA THR A 7 6.63 -12.63 20.72
C THR A 7 7.31 -14.01 20.65
N TRP A 8 6.82 -14.91 19.81
CA TRP A 8 7.39 -16.26 19.69
C TRP A 8 8.66 -16.24 18.84
N ASP A 9 9.51 -17.26 19.09
CA ASP A 9 10.74 -17.44 18.34
C ASP A 9 10.48 -17.62 16.85
N ILE A 10 11.38 -17.08 16.02
CA ILE A 10 11.33 -17.21 14.57
C ILE A 10 11.96 -18.53 14.16
N ILE A 11 11.21 -19.38 13.46
CA ILE A 11 11.71 -20.67 12.96
C ILE A 11 12.46 -20.47 11.65
N ASP A 12 11.93 -19.65 10.74
CA ASP A 12 12.52 -19.39 9.42
C ASP A 12 11.97 -18.10 8.83
N GLN A 13 12.65 -17.54 7.84
CA GLN A 13 12.25 -16.30 7.17
C GLN A 13 12.47 -16.39 5.66
N LEU A 14 11.50 -15.92 4.90
CA LEU A 14 11.60 -15.73 3.46
C LEU A 14 11.60 -14.23 3.14
N SER A 15 12.65 -13.77 2.49
CA SER A 15 12.77 -12.39 2.04
C SER A 15 12.74 -12.30 0.51
N PHE A 16 12.02 -11.34 -0.03
CA PHE A 16 12.04 -11.03 -1.45
C PHE A 16 11.84 -9.52 -1.67
N PRO A 17 12.39 -8.95 -2.76
CA PRO A 17 12.27 -7.53 -3.03
C PRO A 17 10.84 -7.16 -3.43
N LEU A 18 10.35 -6.04 -2.91
CA LEU A 18 9.10 -5.43 -3.37
C LEU A 18 9.38 -4.56 -4.60
N LYS A 19 8.63 -4.76 -5.66
CA LYS A 19 8.71 -3.90 -6.84
C LYS A 19 8.01 -2.56 -6.61
N PHE A 20 8.45 -1.53 -7.32
CA PHE A 20 7.90 -0.18 -7.20
C PHE A 20 6.38 -0.14 -7.42
N GLU A 21 5.90 -0.83 -8.44
CA GLU A 21 4.49 -0.86 -8.82
C GLU A 21 3.60 -1.78 -7.97
N TRP A 22 4.20 -2.61 -7.11
CA TRP A 22 3.43 -3.59 -6.34
C TRP A 22 2.51 -2.92 -5.30
N THR A 23 1.27 -3.37 -5.30
CA THR A 23 0.28 -3.10 -4.27
C THR A 23 0.19 -4.26 -3.28
N VAL A 24 -0.58 -4.11 -2.22
CA VAL A 24 -0.88 -5.20 -1.28
C VAL A 24 -1.48 -6.43 -1.98
N LYS A 25 -2.22 -6.24 -3.08
CA LYS A 25 -2.77 -7.35 -3.86
C LYS A 25 -1.66 -8.19 -4.52
N ASP A 26 -0.66 -7.54 -5.08
CA ASP A 26 0.48 -8.21 -5.72
C ASP A 26 1.34 -8.94 -4.67
N LEU A 27 1.51 -8.32 -3.50
CA LEU A 27 2.18 -8.94 -2.36
C LEU A 27 1.46 -10.22 -1.90
N ILE A 28 0.14 -10.17 -1.73
CA ILE A 28 -0.67 -11.33 -1.36
C ILE A 28 -0.51 -12.44 -2.41
N THR A 29 -0.60 -12.09 -3.70
CA THR A 29 -0.42 -13.07 -4.79
C THR A 29 0.96 -13.73 -4.76
N ALA A 30 2.01 -12.97 -4.47
CA ALA A 30 3.36 -13.51 -4.32
C ALA A 30 3.47 -14.45 -3.11
N LEU A 31 2.87 -14.06 -1.97
CA LEU A 31 2.82 -14.90 -0.77
C LEU A 31 2.01 -16.18 -0.96
N GLU A 32 0.89 -16.13 -1.66
CA GLU A 32 0.10 -17.32 -2.00
C GLU A 32 0.87 -18.31 -2.87
N LYS A 33 1.75 -17.82 -3.73
CA LYS A 33 2.58 -18.65 -4.61
C LYS A 33 3.77 -19.28 -3.88
N GLU A 34 4.52 -18.48 -3.14
CA GLU A 34 5.80 -18.91 -2.53
C GLU A 34 5.62 -19.47 -1.12
N GLY A 35 4.62 -18.98 -0.38
CA GLY A 35 4.38 -19.32 1.03
C GLY A 35 4.14 -20.80 1.30
N PRO A 36 3.27 -21.52 0.57
CA PRO A 36 3.01 -22.94 0.82
C PRO A 36 4.26 -23.79 0.73
N LYS A 37 5.08 -23.59 -0.30
CA LYS A 37 6.34 -24.32 -0.47
C LYS A 37 7.33 -24.01 0.64
N PHE A 38 7.47 -22.74 0.99
CA PHE A 38 8.32 -22.29 2.08
C PHE A 38 7.88 -22.93 3.39
N LEU A 39 6.60 -22.86 3.74
CA LEU A 39 6.03 -23.44 4.95
C LEU A 39 6.30 -24.95 5.05
N CYS A 40 6.02 -25.70 3.99
CA CYS A 40 6.25 -27.14 3.97
C CYS A 40 7.74 -27.48 4.20
N ASN A 41 8.66 -26.77 3.55
CA ASN A 41 10.10 -26.97 3.72
C ASN A 41 10.56 -26.64 5.16
N THR A 42 10.08 -25.52 5.70
CA THR A 42 10.40 -25.09 7.07
C THR A 42 9.93 -26.11 8.09
N LEU A 43 8.68 -26.57 8.00
CA LEU A 43 8.12 -27.58 8.92
C LEU A 43 8.88 -28.90 8.83
N TRP A 44 9.24 -29.34 7.61
CA TRP A 44 10.04 -30.54 7.41
C TRP A 44 11.43 -30.44 8.05
N ASN A 45 12.14 -29.36 7.83
CA ASN A 45 13.48 -29.14 8.38
C ASN A 45 13.45 -28.97 9.92
N TYR A 46 12.45 -28.26 10.42
CA TYR A 46 12.24 -28.09 11.87
C TYR A 46 11.93 -29.42 12.54
N GLY A 47 11.06 -30.25 11.98
CA GLY A 47 10.75 -31.59 12.47
C GLY A 47 11.94 -32.53 12.48
N LYS A 48 12.87 -32.37 11.53
CA LYS A 48 14.16 -33.10 11.48
C LYS A 48 15.25 -32.49 12.35
N LYS A 49 14.98 -31.42 13.10
CA LYS A 49 15.96 -30.68 13.92
C LYS A 49 17.13 -30.11 13.10
N GLN A 50 16.92 -29.81 11.82
CA GLN A 50 17.92 -29.21 10.93
C GLN A 50 17.98 -27.69 11.06
N ILE A 51 16.91 -27.06 11.55
CA ILE A 51 16.83 -25.65 11.90
C ILE A 51 16.31 -25.50 13.33
N GLN A 52 16.69 -24.42 13.97
CA GLN A 52 16.27 -24.10 15.34
C GLN A 52 15.54 -22.77 15.36
N ALA A 53 14.58 -22.64 16.25
CA ALA A 53 13.91 -21.36 16.48
C ALA A 53 14.89 -20.35 17.12
N ILE A 54 14.82 -19.11 16.69
CA ILE A 54 15.69 -18.01 17.11
C ILE A 54 14.83 -17.01 17.89
N PRO A 55 15.17 -16.66 19.14
CA PRO A 55 14.47 -15.64 19.90
C PRO A 55 14.42 -14.30 19.17
N GLN A 56 13.30 -13.60 19.24
CA GLN A 56 13.18 -12.26 18.70
C GLN A 56 13.90 -11.23 19.58
N ASP A 57 14.46 -10.23 18.97
CA ASP A 57 15.06 -9.07 19.65
C ASP A 57 13.97 -8.06 19.99
N GLU A 58 13.49 -8.06 21.23
CA GLU A 58 12.45 -7.16 21.72
C GLU A 58 12.79 -5.68 21.56
N SER A 59 14.09 -5.32 21.52
CA SER A 59 14.50 -3.93 21.32
C SER A 59 14.17 -3.40 19.91
N LYS A 60 13.90 -4.30 18.96
CA LYS A 60 13.50 -3.99 17.57
C LYS A 60 12.00 -4.14 17.32
N ALA A 61 11.23 -4.43 18.36
CA ALA A 61 9.79 -4.61 18.22
C ALA A 61 9.11 -3.30 17.79
N THR A 62 8.20 -3.42 16.83
CA THR A 62 7.35 -2.32 16.37
C THR A 62 5.89 -2.66 16.62
N ILE A 63 5.11 -1.68 17.07
CA ILE A 63 3.69 -1.87 17.35
C ILE A 63 2.89 -1.39 16.15
N CYS A 64 2.05 -2.28 15.59
CA CYS A 64 1.10 -1.92 14.56
C CYS A 64 -0.23 -1.49 15.21
N GLN A 65 -0.74 -0.33 14.83
CA GLN A 65 -2.02 0.18 15.27
C GLN A 65 -3.16 -0.34 14.37
N LYS A 66 -4.40 -0.28 14.88
CA LYS A 66 -5.57 -0.52 14.02
C LYS A 66 -5.68 0.58 12.97
N ILE A 67 -6.06 0.16 11.75
CA ILE A 67 -6.31 1.10 10.66
C ILE A 67 -7.51 1.97 11.02
N GLU A 68 -7.30 3.28 11.07
CA GLU A 68 -8.31 4.28 11.34
C GLU A 68 -8.71 5.05 10.07
N LYS A 69 -9.80 5.81 10.13
CA LYS A 69 -10.30 6.55 8.97
C LYS A 69 -9.30 7.56 8.43
N SER A 70 -8.53 8.19 9.29
CA SER A 70 -7.45 9.12 8.95
C SER A 70 -6.34 8.49 8.11
N ASP A 71 -6.11 7.18 8.22
CA ASP A 71 -5.01 6.52 7.53
C ASP A 71 -5.19 6.46 6.02
N TRP A 72 -6.43 6.38 5.54
CA TRP A 72 -6.74 6.34 4.09
C TRP A 72 -7.33 7.64 3.55
N GLU A 73 -7.59 8.64 4.39
CA GLU A 73 -7.89 9.99 3.92
C GLU A 73 -6.59 10.67 3.48
N ILE A 74 -6.64 11.35 2.35
CA ILE A 74 -5.52 12.09 1.78
C ILE A 74 -5.95 13.50 1.40
N ASP A 75 -5.02 14.44 1.46
CA ASP A 75 -5.15 15.75 0.85
C ASP A 75 -4.36 15.80 -0.45
N VAL A 76 -5.07 15.77 -1.58
CA VAL A 76 -4.46 15.73 -2.91
C VAL A 76 -3.67 16.98 -3.28
N TYR A 77 -3.83 18.08 -2.51
CA TYR A 77 -3.14 19.36 -2.72
C TYR A 77 -1.99 19.58 -1.74
N GLN A 78 -1.97 18.90 -0.60
CA GLN A 78 -0.99 19.13 0.47
C GLN A 78 -0.08 17.94 0.69
N ASP A 79 -0.63 16.71 0.66
CA ASP A 79 0.17 15.52 0.90
C ASP A 79 1.14 15.29 -0.26
N LYS A 80 2.33 14.83 0.07
CA LYS A 80 3.34 14.49 -0.93
C LYS A 80 2.93 13.25 -1.72
N LEU A 81 3.28 13.20 -2.99
CA LEU A 81 2.99 12.06 -3.86
C LEU A 81 3.56 10.75 -3.29
N GLU A 82 4.71 10.81 -2.62
CA GLU A 82 5.32 9.63 -1.98
C GLU A 82 4.43 9.02 -0.90
N ASP A 83 3.82 9.85 -0.05
CA ASP A 83 2.93 9.40 1.03
C ASP A 83 1.60 8.89 0.46
N ILE A 84 1.05 9.60 -0.53
CA ILE A 84 -0.17 9.20 -1.24
C ILE A 84 0.04 7.85 -1.92
N TYR A 85 1.17 7.66 -2.61
CA TYR A 85 1.45 6.42 -3.32
C TYR A 85 1.71 5.26 -2.37
N ALA A 86 2.40 5.49 -1.25
CA ALA A 86 2.57 4.50 -0.21
C ALA A 86 1.22 4.03 0.37
N LYS A 87 0.33 4.98 0.72
CA LYS A 87 -1.04 4.69 1.16
C LYS A 87 -1.85 3.96 0.07
N TYR A 88 -1.77 4.39 -1.19
CA TYR A 88 -2.46 3.72 -2.30
C TYR A 88 -2.04 2.25 -2.42
N ARG A 89 -0.75 1.97 -2.40
CA ARG A 89 -0.22 0.60 -2.49
C ARG A 89 -0.66 -0.26 -1.32
N ALA A 90 -0.63 0.28 -0.10
CA ALA A 90 -1.02 -0.43 1.11
C ALA A 90 -2.53 -0.71 1.17
N TYR A 91 -3.36 0.24 0.76
CA TYR A 91 -4.83 0.17 0.89
C TYR A 91 -5.56 -0.17 -0.41
N ALA A 92 -4.86 -0.69 -1.44
CA ALA A 92 -5.42 -0.94 -2.77
C ALA A 92 -6.64 -1.89 -2.78
N ILE A 93 -6.74 -2.82 -1.83
CA ILE A 93 -7.90 -3.72 -1.67
C ILE A 93 -8.95 -3.04 -0.80
N TRP A 94 -8.57 -2.69 0.40
CA TRP A 94 -9.44 -2.09 1.42
C TRP A 94 -8.55 -1.30 2.40
N PRO A 95 -8.99 -0.12 2.86
CA PRO A 95 -10.28 0.55 2.56
C PRO A 95 -10.28 1.42 1.30
N LYS A 96 -9.19 1.45 0.51
CA LYS A 96 -8.87 2.37 -0.59
C LYS A 96 -8.69 3.81 -0.11
N ILE A 97 -7.75 4.53 -0.70
CA ILE A 97 -7.54 5.93 -0.37
C ILE A 97 -8.60 6.83 -0.99
N ARG A 98 -8.93 7.89 -0.28
CA ARG A 98 -9.96 8.85 -0.69
C ARG A 98 -9.63 10.27 -0.26
N PHE A 99 -10.17 11.22 -0.98
CA PHE A 99 -10.09 12.64 -0.65
C PHE A 99 -11.48 13.29 -0.74
N LYS A 100 -11.61 14.49 -0.19
CA LYS A 100 -12.81 15.30 -0.30
C LYS A 100 -12.60 16.41 -1.31
N LEU A 101 -13.60 16.62 -2.18
CA LEU A 101 -13.64 17.71 -3.12
C LEU A 101 -15.08 18.28 -3.16
N ASN A 102 -15.25 19.56 -2.81
CA ASN A 102 -16.56 20.22 -2.74
C ASN A 102 -17.61 19.35 -2.00
N ASP A 103 -17.29 18.92 -0.79
CA ASP A 103 -18.08 18.05 0.10
C ASP A 103 -18.38 16.64 -0.44
N LYS A 104 -17.84 16.28 -1.58
CA LYS A 104 -17.96 14.93 -2.15
C LYS A 104 -16.73 14.10 -1.83
N VAL A 105 -16.97 12.85 -1.45
CA VAL A 105 -15.90 11.85 -1.28
C VAL A 105 -15.53 11.29 -2.65
N VAL A 106 -14.25 11.27 -2.94
CA VAL A 106 -13.69 10.73 -4.18
C VAL A 106 -12.66 9.65 -3.83
N ILE A 107 -12.86 8.46 -4.37
CA ILE A 107 -11.97 7.30 -4.18
C ILE A 107 -10.99 7.25 -5.34
N ILE A 108 -9.73 6.97 -5.05
CA ILE A 108 -8.74 6.62 -6.08
C ILE A 108 -8.81 5.11 -6.29
N GLU A 109 -9.30 4.70 -7.46
CA GLU A 109 -9.43 3.29 -7.85
C GLU A 109 -8.14 2.74 -8.43
N GLU A 110 -7.48 3.54 -9.27
CA GLU A 110 -6.20 3.21 -9.88
C GLU A 110 -5.25 4.40 -9.82
N LEU A 111 -3.99 4.15 -9.54
CA LEU A 111 -2.91 5.12 -9.59
C LEU A 111 -1.64 4.43 -10.09
N GLN A 112 -1.22 4.78 -11.30
CA GLN A 112 0.00 4.27 -11.91
C GLN A 112 0.99 5.42 -12.08
N LEU A 113 2.21 5.21 -11.64
CA LEU A 113 3.28 6.19 -11.73
C LEU A 113 4.35 5.74 -12.72
N ASP A 114 5.04 6.72 -13.29
CA ASP A 114 6.28 6.55 -14.03
C ASP A 114 7.43 6.65 -13.02
N GLU A 115 8.15 5.57 -12.80
CA GLU A 115 9.20 5.47 -11.77
C GLU A 115 10.31 6.50 -11.99
N ASN A 116 10.69 6.78 -13.23
CA ASN A 116 11.74 7.78 -13.53
C ASN A 116 11.30 9.20 -13.14
N LYS A 117 10.09 9.57 -13.49
CA LYS A 117 9.52 10.87 -13.15
C LYS A 117 9.15 10.98 -11.66
N TYR A 118 8.83 9.87 -11.02
CA TYR A 118 8.51 9.83 -9.59
C TYR A 118 9.68 10.32 -8.75
N ASN A 119 10.91 9.89 -9.03
CA ASN A 119 12.09 10.30 -8.28
C ASN A 119 12.33 11.82 -8.30
N GLU A 120 11.86 12.52 -9.33
CA GLU A 120 11.97 13.98 -9.46
C GLU A 120 10.77 14.74 -8.87
N ASN A 121 9.64 14.07 -8.67
CA ASN A 121 8.36 14.70 -8.33
C ASN A 121 7.67 14.15 -7.08
N ASN A 122 8.26 13.19 -6.37
CA ASN A 122 7.65 12.53 -5.21
C ASN A 122 7.35 13.47 -4.03
N GLY A 123 8.16 14.52 -3.87
CA GLY A 123 7.95 15.55 -2.85
C GLY A 123 6.85 16.58 -3.15
N LYS A 124 6.27 16.54 -4.37
CA LYS A 124 5.17 17.42 -4.79
C LYS A 124 3.82 16.78 -4.50
N SER A 125 2.76 17.58 -4.47
CA SER A 125 1.39 17.09 -4.31
C SER A 125 0.89 16.29 -5.51
N LEU A 126 -0.23 15.57 -5.33
CA LEU A 126 -0.88 14.82 -6.40
C LEU A 126 -1.43 15.75 -7.48
N ILE A 127 -1.98 16.88 -7.06
CA ILE A 127 -2.64 17.87 -7.92
C ILE A 127 -2.08 19.25 -7.61
N GLU A 128 -1.66 19.97 -8.66
CA GLU A 128 -1.37 21.39 -8.62
C GLU A 128 -2.39 22.12 -9.50
N TRP A 129 -3.32 22.88 -8.88
CA TRP A 129 -4.47 23.47 -9.54
C TRP A 129 -5.38 22.39 -10.16
N LYS A 130 -5.45 22.30 -11.49
CA LYS A 130 -6.17 21.26 -12.23
C LYS A 130 -5.24 20.25 -12.89
N ASN A 131 -3.94 20.39 -12.69
CA ASN A 131 -2.95 19.55 -13.32
C ASN A 131 -2.53 18.41 -12.39
N LEU A 132 -2.44 17.22 -12.93
CA LEU A 132 -1.85 16.09 -12.24
C LEU A 132 -0.33 16.24 -12.16
N ASN A 133 0.23 15.69 -11.08
CA ASN A 133 1.68 15.56 -10.96
C ASN A 133 2.26 14.85 -12.20
N PRO A 134 3.36 15.35 -12.78
CA PRO A 134 3.96 14.78 -14.00
C PRO A 134 4.38 13.31 -13.91
N ALA A 135 4.56 12.80 -12.68
CA ALA A 135 4.87 11.39 -12.46
C ALA A 135 3.65 10.47 -12.66
N ILE A 136 2.43 11.01 -12.71
CA ILE A 136 1.22 10.20 -12.87
C ILE A 136 1.08 9.79 -14.34
N LYS A 137 1.18 8.47 -14.58
CA LYS A 137 0.98 7.85 -15.88
C LYS A 137 -0.51 7.59 -16.15
N ASN A 138 -1.21 7.11 -15.15
CA ASN A 138 -2.65 6.85 -15.22
C ASN A 138 -3.29 7.01 -13.84
N ILE A 139 -4.50 7.53 -13.81
CA ILE A 139 -5.34 7.62 -12.61
C ILE A 139 -6.79 7.37 -12.97
N ALA A 140 -7.45 6.48 -12.22
CA ALA A 140 -8.88 6.27 -12.29
C ALA A 140 -9.49 6.60 -10.93
N ILE A 141 -10.51 7.43 -10.93
CA ILE A 141 -11.16 7.95 -9.73
C ILE A 141 -12.66 7.69 -9.77
N LYS A 142 -13.23 7.52 -8.59
CA LYS A 142 -14.65 7.23 -8.42
C LYS A 142 -15.27 8.18 -7.40
N PRO A 143 -15.96 9.21 -7.83
CA PRO A 143 -16.80 10.01 -6.94
C PRO A 143 -17.87 9.14 -6.31
N GLU A 144 -18.25 9.44 -5.07
CA GLU A 144 -19.29 8.72 -4.33
C GLU A 144 -20.59 8.65 -5.16
N TRP A 145 -21.18 7.44 -5.22
CA TRP A 145 -22.40 7.12 -5.98
C TRP A 145 -22.30 7.29 -7.51
N LYS A 146 -21.07 7.38 -8.06
CA LYS A 146 -20.82 7.49 -9.51
C LYS A 146 -19.98 6.32 -10.02
N LYS A 147 -19.88 6.20 -11.34
CA LYS A 147 -18.98 5.26 -12.00
C LYS A 147 -17.55 5.76 -11.94
N THR A 148 -16.61 4.85 -12.01
CA THR A 148 -15.19 5.16 -12.18
C THR A 148 -14.97 5.90 -13.49
N MET A 149 -14.10 6.91 -13.48
CA MET A 149 -13.79 7.77 -14.61
C MET A 149 -12.32 8.18 -14.60
N ASP A 150 -11.84 8.63 -15.75
CA ASP A 150 -10.50 9.23 -15.89
C ASP A 150 -10.47 10.67 -15.35
N TRP A 151 -9.25 11.19 -15.21
CA TRP A 151 -9.01 12.54 -14.70
C TRP A 151 -9.67 13.64 -15.56
N LYS A 152 -9.62 13.52 -16.87
CA LYS A 152 -10.20 14.52 -17.80
C LYS A 152 -11.71 14.61 -17.64
N SER A 153 -12.38 13.48 -17.56
CA SER A 153 -13.82 13.39 -17.33
C SER A 153 -14.21 13.98 -15.97
N PHE A 154 -13.38 13.71 -14.96
CA PHE A 154 -13.57 14.26 -13.62
C PHE A 154 -13.42 15.79 -13.60
N CYS A 155 -12.36 16.33 -14.20
CA CYS A 155 -12.16 17.78 -14.28
C CYS A 155 -13.36 18.49 -14.96
N ASN A 156 -13.85 17.91 -16.06
CA ASN A 156 -14.99 18.49 -16.79
C ASN A 156 -16.29 18.51 -15.99
N GLY A 157 -16.48 17.51 -15.11
CA GLY A 157 -17.70 17.37 -14.33
C GLY A 157 -17.66 18.01 -12.94
N TYR A 158 -16.48 18.14 -12.31
CA TYR A 158 -16.35 18.43 -10.88
C TYR A 158 -15.42 19.61 -10.54
N LEU A 159 -14.55 20.04 -11.46
CA LEU A 159 -13.59 21.14 -11.24
C LEU A 159 -13.91 22.40 -12.06
N ARG A 160 -15.20 22.63 -12.32
CA ARG A 160 -15.64 23.85 -13.01
C ARG A 160 -15.54 25.06 -12.09
#